data_9fd27ce1d8ddf999bdafeac55c4b19c8
#
_entry.id   9fd27ce1d8ddf999bdafeac55c4b19c8
#
_cell.length_a   1.000
_cell.length_b   1.000
_cell.length_c   1.000
_cell.angle_alpha   90.00
_cell.angle_beta   90.00
_cell.angle_gamma   90.00
#
_symmetry.space_group_name_H-M   'P 1'
#
loop_
_entity.id
_entity.type
_entity.pdbx_description
1 polymer ?
#
loop_
_entity_poly.entity_id
_entity_poly.type
_entity_poly.pdbx_seq_one_letter_code
_entity_poly.pdbx_strand_id
1 'polypeptide(L)'
;MDHCAALLLCLCLVTFQSGTAEASWKLRSLLEEMEMVANPKGLNSKGRNVPPAHLPAPEYIHNLEYNLLNSTFEGHNLTEQTSQATIQALAFKLGCDFSGLLLSGATMEKVPQAWASHAMQFPAELTREACQIHRKELRLICVYFYTSFFFQDDTNSSLLNNCVLGAQLGHDHVDNLREPINISFWHHQSLEGQTLTCVFWKKGAGKQHWGAWSSEGCRTEQPSPAQVLCRCNHLSYFAVLMQLSPAPIPAELLPPLTYISLVGCSISIVASLLTILLHFQSRKQGDFVTCIHMNLHVSVLLLNVTFLLSPMLAMSAVPESACMVLAAILHYALLCSLTWMAIEGFNLYLLLVRVYNVYIHRYVLKLCVLGWGVPAVLVLLLLAVKSSVYGSLSISQENGTASQNISICWLLNPKVHSVLVMGYGGLTSLFNLVVLARVLQALRKLREREKAMGARACRDAITVLGLTVLLGTTWALAFFSFGIFLLPQLFLFTIFNSFYGFFLFLWFCTQRCRTEAEAEAEAGTEMDAFSSSQVVQ
;
A
#
# COMPACT_ATOMS: atom_id res chain seq x y z
N MET A 1 -48.96 -29.89 55.74
CA MET A 1 -47.61 -29.91 55.09
C MET A 1 -47.67 -29.33 53.68
N ASP A 2 -48.82 -29.17 53.10
CA ASP A 2 -48.94 -28.73 51.67
C ASP A 2 -48.76 -27.23 51.42
N HIS A 3 -49.02 -26.37 52.45
CA HIS A 3 -48.84 -24.92 52.27
C HIS A 3 -47.36 -24.45 52.29
N CYS A 4 -46.48 -25.18 52.95
CA CYS A 4 -45.04 -24.86 52.93
C CYS A 4 -44.38 -25.26 51.62
N ALA A 5 -44.81 -26.37 50.98
CA ALA A 5 -44.28 -26.80 49.69
C ALA A 5 -44.74 -25.86 48.55
N ALA A 6 -45.98 -25.38 48.60
CA ALA A 6 -46.46 -24.39 47.64
C ALA A 6 -45.76 -23.03 47.78
N LEU A 7 -45.48 -22.58 48.99
CA LEU A 7 -44.71 -21.33 49.24
C LEU A 7 -43.26 -21.45 48.80
N LEU A 8 -42.62 -22.59 49.03
CA LEU A 8 -41.26 -22.86 48.56
C LEU A 8 -41.22 -22.94 47.03
N LEU A 9 -42.21 -23.56 46.36
CA LEU A 9 -42.31 -23.58 44.90
C LEU A 9 -42.57 -22.17 44.33
N CYS A 10 -43.46 -21.37 44.96
CA CYS A 10 -43.63 -19.96 44.55
C CYS A 10 -42.40 -19.12 44.76
N LEU A 11 -41.68 -19.28 45.89
CA LEU A 11 -40.41 -18.59 46.15
C LEU A 11 -39.32 -19.02 45.17
N CYS A 12 -39.21 -20.31 44.82
CA CYS A 12 -38.31 -20.80 43.79
C CYS A 12 -38.68 -20.28 42.38
N LEU A 13 -39.95 -20.22 42.02
CA LEU A 13 -40.41 -19.65 40.75
C LEU A 13 -40.18 -18.13 40.67
N VAL A 14 -40.41 -17.39 41.75
CA VAL A 14 -40.16 -15.93 41.83
C VAL A 14 -38.68 -15.64 41.79
N THR A 15 -37.83 -16.43 42.49
CA THR A 15 -36.37 -16.28 42.40
C THR A 15 -35.82 -16.68 41.05
N PHE A 16 -36.39 -17.67 40.36
CA PHE A 16 -36.01 -18.07 39.01
C PHE A 16 -36.40 -17.01 37.99
N GLN A 17 -37.64 -16.45 38.07
CA GLN A 17 -38.06 -15.35 37.20
C GLN A 17 -37.28 -14.05 37.44
N SER A 18 -36.88 -13.74 38.69
CA SER A 18 -36.06 -12.57 38.97
C SER A 18 -34.66 -12.71 38.43
N GLY A 19 -34.05 -13.91 38.45
CA GLY A 19 -32.73 -14.17 37.95
C GLY A 19 -32.60 -14.02 36.40
N THR A 20 -33.59 -14.48 35.65
CA THR A 20 -33.64 -14.34 34.17
C THR A 20 -33.88 -12.89 33.76
N ALA A 21 -34.76 -12.17 34.47
CA ALA A 21 -35.02 -10.75 34.21
C ALA A 21 -33.80 -9.87 34.54
N GLU A 22 -33.03 -10.19 35.59
CA GLU A 22 -31.84 -9.46 35.97
C GLU A 22 -30.67 -9.68 34.97
N ALA A 23 -30.51 -10.88 34.46
CA ALA A 23 -29.47 -11.20 33.46
C ALA A 23 -29.73 -10.49 32.11
N SER A 24 -30.99 -10.52 31.64
CA SER A 24 -31.40 -9.80 30.41
C SER A 24 -31.25 -8.28 30.57
N TRP A 25 -31.59 -7.73 31.73
CA TRP A 25 -31.44 -6.31 32.03
C TRP A 25 -29.96 -5.87 32.01
N LYS A 26 -29.05 -6.65 32.59
CA LYS A 26 -27.60 -6.37 32.59
C LYS A 26 -27.03 -6.37 31.16
N LEU A 27 -27.42 -7.35 30.34
CA LEU A 27 -26.97 -7.44 28.94
C LEU A 27 -27.46 -6.23 28.14
N ARG A 28 -28.74 -5.87 28.29
CA ARG A 28 -29.35 -4.73 27.61
C ARG A 28 -28.73 -3.40 28.03
N SER A 29 -28.47 -3.23 29.32
CA SER A 29 -27.79 -2.04 29.85
C SER A 29 -26.37 -1.90 29.28
N LEU A 30 -25.61 -3.00 29.16
CA LEU A 30 -24.28 -3.02 28.54
C LEU A 30 -24.33 -2.66 27.06
N LEU A 31 -25.31 -3.22 26.31
CA LEU A 31 -25.49 -2.90 24.89
C LEU A 31 -25.83 -1.41 24.67
N GLU A 32 -26.71 -0.83 25.51
CA GLU A 32 -27.06 0.59 25.44
C GLU A 32 -25.85 1.49 25.78
N GLU A 33 -25.02 1.09 26.76
CA GLU A 33 -23.76 1.80 27.07
C GLU A 33 -22.79 1.75 25.89
N MET A 34 -22.58 0.58 25.28
CA MET A 34 -21.73 0.41 24.08
C MET A 34 -22.24 1.27 22.92
N GLU A 35 -23.54 1.37 22.70
CA GLU A 35 -24.14 2.22 21.66
C GLU A 35 -23.85 3.71 21.91
N MET A 36 -23.98 4.17 23.17
CA MET A 36 -23.68 5.55 23.56
C MET A 36 -22.21 5.91 23.32
N VAL A 37 -21.30 4.99 23.64
CA VAL A 37 -19.86 5.19 23.43
C VAL A 37 -19.50 5.20 21.94
N ALA A 38 -20.14 4.34 21.13
CA ALA A 38 -19.87 4.25 19.70
C ALA A 38 -20.45 5.43 18.90
N ASN A 39 -21.58 6.03 19.35
CA ASN A 39 -22.27 7.11 18.62
C ASN A 39 -22.69 8.27 19.55
N PRO A 40 -21.74 9.06 20.08
CA PRO A 40 -22.03 10.15 21.02
C PRO A 40 -22.88 11.28 20.42
N LYS A 41 -22.90 11.45 19.10
CA LYS A 41 -23.64 12.52 18.38
C LYS A 41 -25.13 12.20 18.20
N GLY A 42 -25.51 10.95 18.13
CA GLY A 42 -26.89 10.54 17.89
C GLY A 42 -27.82 10.78 19.08
N LEU A 43 -27.31 10.86 20.29
CA LEU A 43 -28.07 11.01 21.53
C LEU A 43 -28.11 12.44 22.10
N ASN A 44 -27.25 13.35 21.63
CA ASN A 44 -27.22 14.75 22.09
C ASN A 44 -28.54 15.54 21.84
N SER A 45 -29.44 15.03 21.00
CA SER A 45 -30.77 15.62 20.81
C SER A 45 -31.71 15.44 22.02
N LYS A 46 -31.36 14.60 23.01
CA LYS A 46 -32.19 14.31 24.20
C LYS A 46 -31.60 14.79 25.54
N GLY A 47 -30.56 15.64 25.52
CA GLY A 47 -30.08 16.32 26.73
C GLY A 47 -29.51 15.43 27.85
N ARG A 48 -29.08 14.20 27.56
CA ARG A 48 -28.35 13.34 28.51
C ARG A 48 -26.85 13.59 28.37
N ASN A 49 -26.18 13.91 29.46
CA ASN A 49 -24.71 13.96 29.55
C ASN A 49 -24.16 12.56 29.25
N VAL A 50 -23.40 12.44 28.15
CA VAL A 50 -22.68 11.21 27.81
C VAL A 50 -21.59 11.02 28.89
N PRO A 51 -21.61 9.94 29.68
CA PRO A 51 -20.52 9.66 30.59
C PRO A 51 -19.22 9.46 29.78
N PRO A 52 -18.05 9.90 30.26
CA PRO A 52 -16.79 9.56 29.63
C PRO A 52 -16.68 8.03 29.52
N ALA A 53 -16.17 7.52 28.40
CA ALA A 53 -15.95 6.09 28.21
C ALA A 53 -15.11 5.55 29.38
N HIS A 54 -15.73 4.72 30.24
CA HIS A 54 -15.09 4.22 31.45
C HIS A 54 -14.20 3.00 31.20
N LEU A 55 -14.44 2.29 30.06
CA LEU A 55 -13.75 1.05 29.74
C LEU A 55 -13.05 1.13 28.37
N PRO A 56 -11.88 0.49 28.19
CA PRO A 56 -11.28 0.34 26.88
C PRO A 56 -12.11 -0.60 25.98
N ALA A 57 -12.07 -0.41 24.66
CA ALA A 57 -12.85 -1.18 23.69
C ALA A 57 -12.75 -2.71 23.84
N PRO A 58 -11.56 -3.32 24.11
CA PRO A 58 -11.45 -4.77 24.34
C PRO A 58 -12.25 -5.26 25.54
N GLU A 59 -12.37 -4.45 26.57
CA GLU A 59 -13.06 -4.81 27.82
C GLU A 59 -14.58 -4.81 27.61
N TYR A 60 -15.11 -3.90 26.80
CA TYR A 60 -16.52 -3.94 26.38
C TYR A 60 -16.84 -5.22 25.62
N ILE A 61 -15.99 -5.62 24.68
CA ILE A 61 -16.17 -6.87 23.90
C ILE A 61 -16.12 -8.08 24.83
N HIS A 62 -15.13 -8.14 25.72
CA HIS A 62 -14.99 -9.24 26.66
C HIS A 62 -16.21 -9.35 27.61
N ASN A 63 -16.68 -8.23 28.16
CA ASN A 63 -17.86 -8.20 29.01
C ASN A 63 -19.12 -8.64 28.26
N LEU A 64 -19.26 -8.27 26.98
CA LEU A 64 -20.37 -8.70 26.15
C LEU A 64 -20.33 -10.21 25.89
N GLU A 65 -19.17 -10.75 25.50
CA GLU A 65 -18.96 -12.20 25.32
C GLU A 65 -19.29 -12.96 26.61
N TYR A 66 -18.77 -12.51 27.75
CA TYR A 66 -18.98 -13.12 29.04
C TYR A 66 -20.48 -13.14 29.45
N ASN A 67 -21.18 -12.02 29.28
CA ASN A 67 -22.61 -11.92 29.63
C ASN A 67 -23.47 -12.80 28.69
N LEU A 68 -23.15 -12.89 27.40
CA LEU A 68 -23.86 -13.76 26.45
C LEU A 68 -23.64 -15.25 26.75
N LEU A 69 -22.41 -15.66 27.08
CA LEU A 69 -22.09 -17.04 27.40
C LEU A 69 -22.70 -17.51 28.72
N ASN A 70 -22.85 -16.60 29.70
CA ASN A 70 -23.36 -16.94 31.03
C ASN A 70 -24.84 -16.56 31.26
N SER A 71 -25.49 -15.90 30.28
CA SER A 71 -26.91 -15.54 30.40
C SER A 71 -27.79 -16.79 30.47
N THR A 72 -28.79 -16.77 31.38
CA THR A 72 -29.82 -17.81 31.45
C THR A 72 -31.03 -17.34 30.67
N PHE A 73 -31.47 -18.14 29.70
CA PHE A 73 -32.67 -17.85 28.90
C PHE A 73 -33.47 -19.12 28.65
N GLU A 74 -34.79 -18.96 28.56
CA GLU A 74 -35.70 -20.03 28.21
C GLU A 74 -35.77 -20.18 26.69
N GLY A 75 -35.75 -21.44 26.19
CA GLY A 75 -35.77 -21.73 24.75
C GLY A 75 -34.37 -21.96 24.16
N HIS A 76 -34.29 -22.00 22.81
CA HIS A 76 -33.07 -22.37 22.07
C HIS A 76 -32.20 -21.18 21.68
N ASN A 77 -32.75 -19.97 21.70
CA ASN A 77 -32.03 -18.76 21.31
C ASN A 77 -32.39 -17.54 22.17
N LEU A 78 -31.43 -16.65 22.33
CA LEU A 78 -31.57 -15.30 22.89
C LEU A 78 -31.18 -14.30 21.81
N THR A 79 -31.97 -13.24 21.67
CA THR A 79 -31.70 -12.15 20.73
C THR A 79 -31.92 -10.82 21.43
N GLU A 80 -30.89 -10.00 21.51
CA GLU A 80 -30.94 -8.63 22.04
C GLU A 80 -30.31 -7.67 21.02
N GLN A 81 -30.88 -6.47 20.94
CA GLN A 81 -30.36 -5.42 20.04
C GLN A 81 -30.44 -4.06 20.71
N THR A 82 -29.56 -3.16 20.29
CA THR A 82 -29.57 -1.76 20.75
C THR A 82 -30.73 -0.98 20.13
N SER A 83 -31.08 0.16 20.73
CA SER A 83 -32.22 0.98 20.32
C SER A 83 -32.14 1.50 18.88
N GLN A 84 -30.92 1.71 18.35
CA GLN A 84 -30.66 2.11 16.96
C GLN A 84 -30.21 0.94 16.07
N ALA A 85 -30.32 -0.30 16.56
CA ALA A 85 -29.86 -1.51 15.88
C ALA A 85 -28.38 -1.46 15.41
N THR A 86 -27.52 -0.70 16.13
CA THR A 86 -26.09 -0.61 15.82
C THR A 86 -25.29 -1.80 16.29
N ILE A 87 -25.81 -2.53 17.32
CA ILE A 87 -25.24 -3.77 17.82
C ILE A 87 -26.37 -4.76 18.02
N GLN A 88 -26.20 -5.97 17.48
CA GLN A 88 -27.12 -7.10 17.65
C GLN A 88 -26.35 -8.26 18.25
N ALA A 89 -26.88 -8.85 19.32
CA ALA A 89 -26.27 -9.95 20.05
C ALA A 89 -27.21 -11.15 20.08
N LEU A 90 -26.70 -12.31 19.69
CA LEU A 90 -27.44 -13.56 19.63
C LEU A 90 -26.69 -14.64 20.41
N ALA A 91 -27.41 -15.50 21.09
CA ALA A 91 -26.88 -16.70 21.70
C ALA A 91 -27.79 -17.90 21.38
N PHE A 92 -27.18 -19.00 20.96
CA PHE A 92 -27.86 -20.24 20.61
C PHE A 92 -27.37 -21.38 21.49
N LYS A 93 -28.30 -22.23 21.93
CA LYS A 93 -27.98 -23.50 22.58
C LYS A 93 -27.86 -24.56 21.53
N LEU A 94 -26.69 -25.17 21.35
CA LEU A 94 -26.43 -26.20 20.37
C LEU A 94 -26.30 -27.57 21.04
N GLY A 95 -26.92 -28.57 20.41
CA GLY A 95 -26.73 -29.99 20.77
C GLY A 95 -25.62 -30.64 19.93
N CYS A 96 -25.27 -31.87 20.28
CA CYS A 96 -24.30 -32.66 19.50
C CYS A 96 -24.89 -33.23 18.19
N ASP A 97 -26.16 -33.08 17.99
CA ASP A 97 -26.92 -33.39 16.78
C ASP A 97 -27.00 -32.21 15.78
N PHE A 98 -26.16 -31.21 15.98
CA PHE A 98 -26.13 -30.01 15.18
C PHE A 98 -25.86 -30.31 13.69
N SER A 99 -26.77 -29.91 12.81
CA SER A 99 -26.74 -30.16 11.36
C SER A 99 -26.29 -28.96 10.52
N GLY A 100 -25.88 -27.87 11.16
CA GLY A 100 -25.54 -26.60 10.53
C GLY A 100 -26.57 -25.51 10.82
N LEU A 101 -26.17 -24.24 10.68
CA LEU A 101 -27.02 -23.08 10.94
C LEU A 101 -26.74 -21.99 9.91
N LEU A 102 -27.80 -21.43 9.34
CA LEU A 102 -27.73 -20.23 8.50
C LEU A 102 -28.41 -19.08 9.23
N LEU A 103 -27.65 -18.03 9.52
CA LEU A 103 -28.13 -16.78 10.10
C LEU A 103 -28.03 -15.68 9.06
N SER A 104 -29.09 -14.93 8.85
CA SER A 104 -29.09 -13.75 7.99
C SER A 104 -29.74 -12.56 8.70
N GLY A 105 -29.34 -11.35 8.35
CA GLY A 105 -29.97 -10.14 8.87
C GLY A 105 -31.48 -10.09 8.64
N ALA A 106 -31.97 -10.80 7.62
CA ALA A 106 -33.40 -10.93 7.32
C ALA A 106 -34.18 -11.88 8.29
N THR A 107 -33.53 -12.84 8.93
CA THR A 107 -34.15 -13.75 9.89
C THR A 107 -34.58 -13.06 11.18
N MET A 108 -34.02 -11.89 11.46
CA MET A 108 -34.33 -11.13 12.69
C MET A 108 -35.49 -10.15 12.52
N GLU A 109 -35.79 -9.69 11.29
CA GLU A 109 -36.82 -8.67 11.04
C GLU A 109 -37.96 -9.09 10.13
N LYS A 110 -38.19 -10.35 9.82
CA LYS A 110 -39.20 -10.80 8.83
C LYS A 110 -39.05 -10.14 7.43
N VAL A 111 -37.84 -9.66 7.09
CA VAL A 111 -37.53 -9.03 5.80
C VAL A 111 -37.16 -10.10 4.77
N PRO A 112 -37.60 -10.02 3.52
CA PRO A 112 -37.25 -10.99 2.47
C PRO A 112 -35.70 -11.06 2.31
N GLN A 113 -35.18 -12.25 2.05
CA GLN A 113 -33.77 -12.58 1.95
C GLN A 113 -32.98 -11.67 0.97
N ALA A 114 -33.66 -11.04 0.02
CA ALA A 114 -33.10 -10.09 -0.94
C ALA A 114 -32.60 -8.75 -0.32
N TRP A 115 -32.93 -8.47 0.94
CA TRP A 115 -32.61 -7.21 1.62
C TRP A 115 -31.63 -7.38 2.80
N ALA A 116 -31.16 -8.60 3.06
CA ALA A 116 -30.22 -8.86 4.12
C ALA A 116 -28.86 -8.25 3.75
N SER A 117 -28.26 -7.47 4.66
CA SER A 117 -26.93 -6.87 4.47
C SER A 117 -25.79 -7.88 4.69
N HIS A 118 -26.06 -9.01 5.34
CA HIS A 118 -25.10 -10.05 5.65
C HIS A 118 -25.77 -11.40 5.96
N ALA A 119 -24.99 -12.47 5.85
CA ALA A 119 -25.37 -13.81 6.33
C ALA A 119 -24.13 -14.58 6.81
N MET A 120 -24.31 -15.47 7.79
CA MET A 120 -23.29 -16.40 8.28
C MET A 120 -23.84 -17.82 8.22
N GLN A 121 -23.10 -18.73 7.58
CA GLN A 121 -23.43 -20.15 7.48
C GLN A 121 -22.38 -20.95 8.23
N PHE A 122 -22.84 -21.68 9.25
CA PHE A 122 -22.01 -22.53 10.09
C PHE A 122 -22.12 -23.97 9.64
N PRO A 123 -21.01 -24.71 9.47
CA PRO A 123 -21.02 -26.11 9.07
C PRO A 123 -21.44 -27.03 10.23
N ALA A 124 -21.93 -28.23 9.91
CA ALA A 124 -22.30 -29.25 10.90
C ALA A 124 -21.11 -29.75 11.74
N GLU A 125 -19.90 -29.59 11.20
CA GLU A 125 -18.64 -29.96 11.88
C GLU A 125 -18.37 -29.12 13.14
N LEU A 126 -18.96 -27.92 13.26
CA LEU A 126 -18.68 -26.94 14.31
C LEU A 126 -18.75 -27.51 15.74
N THR A 127 -19.70 -28.40 16.04
CA THR A 127 -19.88 -28.96 17.37
C THR A 127 -19.18 -30.30 17.57
N ARG A 128 -18.64 -30.90 16.52
CA ARG A 128 -18.10 -32.29 16.54
C ARG A 128 -16.95 -32.43 17.52
N GLU A 129 -15.99 -31.52 17.50
CA GLU A 129 -14.82 -31.59 18.38
C GLU A 129 -15.18 -31.24 19.83
N ALA A 130 -15.94 -30.18 20.01
CA ALA A 130 -16.40 -29.72 21.33
C ALA A 130 -17.27 -30.78 22.05
N CYS A 131 -18.09 -31.56 21.31
CA CYS A 131 -18.91 -32.64 21.87
C CYS A 131 -18.10 -33.88 22.28
N GLN A 132 -16.89 -34.10 21.73
CA GLN A 132 -16.00 -35.17 22.19
C GLN A 132 -15.39 -34.87 23.56
N ILE A 133 -15.17 -33.59 23.85
CA ILE A 133 -14.53 -33.11 25.08
C ILE A 133 -15.55 -32.83 26.18
N HIS A 134 -16.66 -32.19 25.82
CA HIS A 134 -17.67 -31.70 26.76
C HIS A 134 -19.06 -32.23 26.39
N ARG A 135 -19.65 -33.09 27.22
CA ARG A 135 -21.06 -33.54 27.09
C ARG A 135 -22.08 -32.49 27.56
N LYS A 136 -21.68 -31.23 27.74
CA LYS A 136 -22.56 -30.14 28.19
C LYS A 136 -23.11 -29.37 26.99
N GLU A 137 -24.22 -28.70 27.22
CA GLU A 137 -24.86 -27.76 26.30
C GLU A 137 -23.82 -26.74 25.78
N LEU A 138 -23.61 -26.74 24.46
CA LEU A 138 -22.69 -25.80 23.80
C LEU A 138 -23.43 -24.51 23.49
N ARG A 139 -22.74 -23.37 23.60
CA ARG A 139 -23.31 -22.08 23.26
C ARG A 139 -22.57 -21.44 22.10
N LEU A 140 -23.29 -21.16 21.03
CA LEU A 140 -22.81 -20.33 19.95
C LEU A 140 -23.31 -18.91 20.19
N ILE A 141 -22.40 -17.96 20.31
CA ILE A 141 -22.73 -16.55 20.35
C ILE A 141 -22.37 -15.89 19.02
N CYS A 142 -23.26 -15.04 18.52
CA CYS A 142 -23.02 -14.22 17.33
C CYS A 142 -23.31 -12.76 17.69
N VAL A 143 -22.39 -11.87 17.32
CA VAL A 143 -22.52 -10.44 17.57
C VAL A 143 -22.27 -9.67 16.29
N TYR A 144 -23.20 -8.82 15.92
CA TYR A 144 -23.13 -8.00 14.71
C TYR A 144 -22.99 -6.54 15.10
N PHE A 145 -21.87 -5.93 14.67
CA PHE A 145 -21.59 -4.53 14.86
C PHE A 145 -21.74 -3.79 13.53
N TYR A 146 -22.59 -2.79 13.48
CA TYR A 146 -22.68 -1.84 12.36
C TYR A 146 -21.86 -0.59 12.64
N THR A 147 -20.76 -0.77 13.37
CA THR A 147 -19.79 0.25 13.71
C THR A 147 -18.40 -0.38 13.84
N SER A 148 -17.38 0.29 13.32
CA SER A 148 -15.97 -0.12 13.45
C SER A 148 -15.31 0.41 14.74
N PHE A 149 -16.05 1.13 15.58
CA PHE A 149 -15.50 1.83 16.76
C PHE A 149 -14.69 0.91 17.69
N PHE A 150 -15.18 -0.30 17.96
CA PHE A 150 -14.53 -1.26 18.87
C PHE A 150 -13.36 -2.03 18.23
N PHE A 151 -13.14 -1.89 16.92
CA PHE A 151 -12.16 -2.65 16.13
C PHE A 151 -11.23 -1.72 15.37
N GLN A 152 -10.75 -0.67 16.03
CA GLN A 152 -9.81 0.27 15.44
C GLN A 152 -8.40 -0.29 15.53
N ASP A 153 -7.76 -0.50 14.39
CA ASP A 153 -6.37 -0.89 14.27
C ASP A 153 -5.43 0.33 14.14
N ASP A 154 -4.12 0.10 14.27
CA ASP A 154 -3.09 1.14 14.13
C ASP A 154 -3.12 1.86 12.75
N THR A 155 -3.73 1.25 11.73
CA THR A 155 -3.77 1.74 10.35
C THR A 155 -5.04 2.50 10.02
N ASN A 156 -6.02 2.55 10.94
CA ASN A 156 -7.34 3.14 10.74
C ASN A 156 -8.00 2.60 9.46
N SER A 157 -8.07 1.27 9.39
CA SER A 157 -8.57 0.53 8.22
C SER A 157 -10.04 0.85 7.92
N SER A 158 -10.36 1.00 6.64
CA SER A 158 -11.74 1.21 6.17
C SER A 158 -12.42 -0.14 5.97
N LEU A 159 -13.56 -0.36 6.63
CA LEU A 159 -14.34 -1.58 6.55
C LEU A 159 -15.60 -1.39 5.69
N LEU A 160 -15.94 -2.40 4.91
CA LEU A 160 -17.16 -2.42 4.09
C LEU A 160 -18.40 -2.24 4.98
N ASN A 161 -19.20 -1.21 4.70
CA ASN A 161 -20.40 -0.84 5.46
C ASN A 161 -20.15 -0.61 6.97
N ASN A 162 -18.91 -0.44 7.42
CA ASN A 162 -18.51 -0.41 8.84
C ASN A 162 -19.02 -1.64 9.63
N CYS A 163 -19.24 -2.78 8.96
CA CYS A 163 -19.85 -3.97 9.52
C CYS A 163 -18.77 -4.95 10.01
N VAL A 164 -18.93 -5.44 11.25
CA VAL A 164 -18.11 -6.49 11.84
C VAL A 164 -19.03 -7.58 12.37
N LEU A 165 -18.84 -8.82 11.92
CA LEU A 165 -19.63 -9.98 12.30
C LEU A 165 -18.79 -10.90 13.18
N GLY A 166 -19.19 -11.08 14.43
CA GLY A 166 -18.51 -11.95 15.39
C GLY A 166 -19.22 -13.26 15.57
N ALA A 167 -18.46 -14.36 15.75
CA ALA A 167 -18.96 -15.64 16.18
C ALA A 167 -17.97 -16.34 17.10
N GLN A 168 -18.47 -16.97 18.18
CA GLN A 168 -17.67 -17.73 19.14
C GLN A 168 -18.48 -18.91 19.69
N LEU A 169 -17.83 -20.06 19.89
CA LEU A 169 -18.47 -21.27 20.45
C LEU A 169 -17.94 -21.52 21.86
N GLY A 170 -18.75 -21.27 22.89
CA GLY A 170 -18.35 -21.42 24.29
C GLY A 170 -17.15 -20.53 24.63
N HIS A 171 -16.26 -21.06 25.46
CA HIS A 171 -14.99 -20.41 25.85
C HIS A 171 -13.81 -20.92 25.02
N ASP A 172 -14.03 -21.88 24.10
CA ASP A 172 -12.99 -22.54 23.34
C ASP A 172 -12.69 -21.79 22.04
N HIS A 173 -11.42 -21.79 21.63
CA HIS A 173 -11.03 -21.35 20.29
C HIS A 173 -11.30 -22.47 19.30
N VAL A 174 -12.04 -22.15 18.23
CA VAL A 174 -12.31 -23.04 17.12
C VAL A 174 -11.45 -22.64 15.94
N ASP A 175 -10.45 -23.45 15.65
CA ASP A 175 -9.49 -23.24 14.56
C ASP A 175 -9.44 -24.47 13.62
N ASN A 176 -8.94 -24.27 12.40
CA ASN A 176 -8.66 -25.33 11.44
C ASN A 176 -9.87 -26.21 11.04
N LEU A 177 -11.07 -25.58 10.94
CA LEU A 177 -12.24 -26.26 10.40
C LEU A 177 -11.98 -26.76 8.98
N ARG A 178 -12.36 -28.03 8.70
CA ARG A 178 -12.25 -28.62 7.36
C ARG A 178 -13.29 -28.04 6.41
N GLU A 179 -14.53 -27.85 6.94
CA GLU A 179 -15.59 -27.14 6.25
C GLU A 179 -15.58 -25.68 6.72
N PRO A 180 -15.27 -24.72 5.85
CA PRO A 180 -15.18 -23.33 6.24
C PRO A 180 -16.53 -22.72 6.61
N ILE A 181 -16.51 -21.72 7.45
CA ILE A 181 -17.66 -20.85 7.70
C ILE A 181 -17.80 -19.91 6.52
N ASN A 182 -19.00 -19.83 5.94
CA ASN A 182 -19.30 -18.93 4.84
C ASN A 182 -19.97 -17.67 5.38
N ILE A 183 -19.35 -16.52 5.12
CA ILE A 183 -19.85 -15.22 5.58
C ILE A 183 -20.07 -14.35 4.35
N SER A 184 -21.32 -13.96 4.10
CA SER A 184 -21.70 -13.12 2.96
C SER A 184 -21.95 -11.69 3.42
N PHE A 185 -21.37 -10.73 2.71
CA PHE A 185 -21.62 -9.31 2.86
C PHE A 185 -22.21 -8.78 1.55
N TRP A 186 -23.33 -8.07 1.62
CA TRP A 186 -23.93 -7.40 0.46
C TRP A 186 -23.73 -5.89 0.55
N HIS A 187 -23.48 -5.26 -0.60
CA HIS A 187 -23.30 -3.83 -0.71
C HIS A 187 -23.96 -3.27 -1.97
N HIS A 188 -24.37 -2.01 -1.91
CA HIS A 188 -24.97 -1.31 -3.04
C HIS A 188 -24.05 -0.26 -3.66
N GLN A 189 -22.84 -0.10 -3.13
CA GLN A 189 -21.88 0.87 -3.61
C GLN A 189 -21.09 0.31 -4.80
N SER A 190 -20.84 1.15 -5.83
CA SER A 190 -19.84 0.82 -6.85
C SER A 190 -18.47 0.91 -6.21
N LEU A 191 -17.77 -0.21 -6.12
CA LEU A 191 -16.44 -0.33 -5.52
C LEU A 191 -15.33 -0.41 -6.59
N GLU A 192 -15.55 0.26 -7.73
CA GLU A 192 -14.55 0.32 -8.81
C GLU A 192 -13.21 0.87 -8.29
N GLY A 193 -12.14 0.11 -8.48
CA GLY A 193 -10.80 0.47 -8.04
C GLY A 193 -10.47 0.19 -6.57
N GLN A 194 -11.35 -0.52 -5.84
CA GLN A 194 -11.09 -0.97 -4.48
C GLN A 194 -10.87 -2.49 -4.45
N THR A 195 -9.83 -2.94 -3.75
CA THR A 195 -9.67 -4.37 -3.43
C THR A 195 -10.40 -4.66 -2.12
N LEU A 196 -11.24 -5.70 -2.18
CA LEU A 196 -11.97 -6.21 -1.02
C LEU A 196 -11.24 -7.43 -0.49
N THR A 197 -10.91 -7.44 0.79
CA THR A 197 -10.21 -8.56 1.43
C THR A 197 -10.95 -8.95 2.69
N CYS A 198 -11.32 -10.22 2.80
CA CYS A 198 -11.88 -10.80 4.02
C CYS A 198 -10.80 -10.87 5.09
N VAL A 199 -11.11 -10.36 6.27
CA VAL A 199 -10.19 -10.28 7.40
C VAL A 199 -10.89 -10.66 8.70
N PHE A 200 -10.10 -11.10 9.68
CA PHE A 200 -10.56 -11.33 11.04
C PHE A 200 -9.76 -10.54 12.05
N TRP A 201 -10.34 -10.31 13.23
CA TRP A 201 -9.70 -9.56 14.31
C TRP A 201 -8.81 -10.48 15.16
N LYS A 202 -7.50 -10.30 15.07
CA LYS A 202 -6.49 -11.01 15.86
C LYS A 202 -6.26 -10.25 17.17
N LYS A 203 -6.86 -10.76 18.26
CA LYS A 203 -6.74 -10.16 19.61
C LYS A 203 -5.26 -10.15 20.05
N GLY A 204 -4.81 -9.08 20.72
CA GLY A 204 -3.42 -8.95 21.22
C GLY A 204 -2.36 -8.62 20.17
N ALA A 205 -2.73 -8.49 18.89
CA ALA A 205 -1.85 -8.02 17.84
C ALA A 205 -1.85 -6.48 17.77
N GLY A 206 -0.82 -5.90 17.11
CA GLY A 206 -0.69 -4.45 16.98
C GLY A 206 0.15 -3.81 18.09
N LYS A 207 0.51 -2.52 17.90
CA LYS A 207 1.43 -1.80 18.78
C LYS A 207 0.85 -1.45 20.15
N GLN A 208 -0.47 -1.28 20.23
CA GLN A 208 -1.19 -0.97 21.47
C GLN A 208 -1.79 -2.21 22.11
N HIS A 209 -1.50 -3.42 21.64
CA HIS A 209 -2.05 -4.70 22.11
C HIS A 209 -3.59 -4.80 22.05
N TRP A 210 -4.26 -3.95 21.27
CA TRP A 210 -5.72 -3.98 21.14
C TRP A 210 -6.17 -5.08 20.19
N GLY A 211 -5.44 -5.25 19.07
CA GLY A 211 -5.68 -6.19 18.02
C GLY A 211 -5.34 -5.60 16.65
N ALA A 212 -5.36 -6.44 15.64
CA ALA A 212 -5.13 -6.05 14.25
C ALA A 212 -5.93 -6.95 13.32
N TRP A 213 -6.25 -6.42 12.13
CA TRP A 213 -6.88 -7.19 11.07
C TRP A 213 -5.87 -8.12 10.40
N SER A 214 -6.23 -9.39 10.23
CA SER A 214 -5.44 -10.42 9.54
C SER A 214 -6.31 -11.16 8.53
N SER A 215 -5.74 -11.57 7.39
CA SER A 215 -6.42 -12.38 6.37
C SER A 215 -6.09 -13.88 6.47
N GLU A 216 -5.30 -14.29 7.47
CA GLU A 216 -4.90 -15.69 7.65
C GLU A 216 -6.14 -16.60 7.84
N GLY A 217 -6.20 -17.71 7.10
CA GLY A 217 -7.30 -18.68 7.20
C GLY A 217 -8.63 -18.21 6.62
N CYS A 218 -8.72 -17.02 6.01
CA CYS A 218 -9.89 -16.54 5.29
C CYS A 218 -9.60 -16.42 3.79
N ARG A 219 -10.55 -16.83 2.95
CA ARG A 219 -10.54 -16.65 1.49
C ARG A 219 -11.64 -15.69 1.10
N THR A 220 -11.33 -14.78 0.17
CA THR A 220 -12.27 -13.79 -0.36
C THR A 220 -12.75 -14.23 -1.73
N GLU A 221 -14.04 -14.35 -1.92
CA GLU A 221 -14.69 -14.64 -3.19
C GLU A 221 -15.71 -13.54 -3.49
N GLN A 222 -15.89 -13.19 -4.75
CA GLN A 222 -16.92 -12.24 -5.20
C GLN A 222 -17.89 -12.95 -6.18
N PRO A 223 -18.92 -13.64 -5.68
CA PRO A 223 -19.88 -14.34 -6.53
C PRO A 223 -20.69 -13.40 -7.42
N SER A 224 -20.86 -12.14 -7.00
CA SER A 224 -21.54 -11.10 -7.76
C SER A 224 -20.91 -9.71 -7.46
N PRO A 225 -21.12 -8.70 -8.33
CA PRO A 225 -20.62 -7.34 -8.11
C PRO A 225 -21.12 -6.67 -6.82
N ALA A 226 -22.21 -7.17 -6.23
CA ALA A 226 -22.82 -6.63 -5.02
C ALA A 226 -22.62 -7.52 -3.77
N GLN A 227 -21.84 -8.62 -3.89
CA GLN A 227 -21.66 -9.59 -2.80
C GLN A 227 -20.20 -9.97 -2.64
N VAL A 228 -19.74 -9.94 -1.39
CA VAL A 228 -18.45 -10.51 -0.98
C VAL A 228 -18.71 -11.73 -0.10
N LEU A 229 -18.12 -12.86 -0.45
CA LEU A 229 -18.19 -14.11 0.28
C LEU A 229 -16.82 -14.40 0.93
N CYS A 230 -16.80 -14.45 2.26
CA CYS A 230 -15.66 -14.84 3.05
C CYS A 230 -15.78 -16.29 3.48
N ARG A 231 -14.79 -17.12 3.18
CA ARG A 231 -14.69 -18.50 3.66
C ARG A 231 -13.54 -18.59 4.64
N CYS A 232 -13.87 -18.75 5.93
CA CYS A 232 -12.90 -18.76 7.02
C CYS A 232 -12.91 -20.12 7.74
N ASN A 233 -11.74 -20.62 8.11
CA ASN A 233 -11.56 -21.93 8.76
C ASN A 233 -11.57 -21.85 10.30
N HIS A 234 -12.01 -20.76 10.87
CA HIS A 234 -12.01 -20.50 12.32
C HIS A 234 -13.16 -19.58 12.73
N LEU A 235 -13.42 -19.48 14.03
CA LEU A 235 -14.36 -18.52 14.61
C LEU A 235 -13.61 -17.28 15.14
N SER A 236 -14.11 -16.08 14.80
CA SER A 236 -13.56 -14.80 15.26
C SER A 236 -14.55 -13.66 14.97
N TYR A 237 -14.08 -12.41 14.98
CA TYR A 237 -14.76 -11.24 14.43
C TYR A 237 -14.26 -10.99 13.02
N PHE A 238 -15.18 -10.98 12.06
CA PHE A 238 -14.89 -10.92 10.63
C PHE A 238 -15.38 -9.60 10.03
N ALA A 239 -14.63 -9.09 9.07
CA ALA A 239 -14.99 -7.91 8.29
C ALA A 239 -14.44 -8.01 6.88
N VAL A 240 -14.88 -7.11 6.00
CA VAL A 240 -14.28 -6.93 4.68
C VAL A 240 -13.51 -5.61 4.69
N LEU A 241 -12.21 -5.70 4.51
CA LEU A 241 -11.32 -4.55 4.41
C LEU A 241 -11.42 -3.95 3.02
N MET A 242 -11.68 -2.66 2.94
CA MET A 242 -11.62 -1.89 1.70
C MET A 242 -10.27 -1.20 1.61
N GLN A 243 -9.45 -1.60 0.67
CA GLN A 243 -8.20 -0.91 0.37
C GLN A 243 -8.36 -0.17 -0.95
N LEU A 244 -8.03 1.13 -0.95
CA LEU A 244 -7.72 1.84 -2.17
C LEU A 244 -6.44 1.22 -2.72
N SER A 245 -6.60 0.16 -3.49
CA SER A 245 -5.50 -0.36 -4.28
C SER A 245 -5.40 0.50 -5.53
N PRO A 246 -4.22 0.95 -5.93
CA PRO A 246 -4.00 1.17 -7.35
C PRO A 246 -4.42 -0.13 -8.01
N ALA A 247 -5.28 -0.08 -9.03
CA ALA A 247 -5.90 -1.23 -9.67
C ALA A 247 -4.88 -2.38 -9.76
N PRO A 248 -5.18 -3.57 -9.19
CA PRO A 248 -4.21 -4.65 -9.15
C PRO A 248 -3.74 -4.88 -10.58
N ILE A 249 -2.42 -4.81 -10.79
CA ILE A 249 -1.84 -5.10 -12.10
C ILE A 249 -2.35 -6.49 -12.46
N PRO A 250 -3.08 -6.66 -13.58
CA PRO A 250 -3.58 -7.97 -13.96
C PRO A 250 -2.44 -8.98 -13.92
N ALA A 251 -2.68 -10.14 -13.34
CA ALA A 251 -1.68 -11.18 -13.15
C ALA A 251 -0.92 -11.54 -14.43
N GLU A 252 -1.62 -11.48 -15.57
CA GLU A 252 -1.10 -11.75 -16.90
C GLU A 252 -0.04 -10.73 -17.36
N LEU A 253 -0.05 -9.52 -16.81
CA LEU A 253 0.88 -8.44 -17.19
C LEU A 253 2.16 -8.42 -16.36
N LEU A 254 2.16 -9.08 -15.21
CA LEU A 254 3.32 -9.09 -14.31
C LEU A 254 4.56 -9.79 -14.95
N PRO A 255 4.44 -10.97 -15.61
CA PRO A 255 5.58 -11.61 -16.25
C PRO A 255 6.23 -10.76 -17.36
N PRO A 256 5.49 -10.19 -18.35
CA PRO A 256 6.11 -9.36 -19.37
C PRO A 256 6.75 -8.08 -18.81
N LEU A 257 6.15 -7.44 -17.82
CA LEU A 257 6.74 -6.26 -17.18
C LEU A 257 8.03 -6.59 -16.41
N THR A 258 8.04 -7.72 -15.69
CA THR A 258 9.23 -8.22 -15.01
C THR A 258 10.35 -8.52 -16.00
N TYR A 259 10.03 -9.14 -17.15
CA TYR A 259 11.01 -9.45 -18.18
C TYR A 259 11.60 -8.18 -18.82
N ILE A 260 10.75 -7.21 -19.16
CA ILE A 260 11.18 -5.89 -19.68
C ILE A 260 12.10 -5.20 -18.67
N SER A 261 11.73 -5.21 -17.37
CA SER A 261 12.55 -4.61 -16.33
C SER A 261 13.90 -5.31 -16.19
N LEU A 262 13.93 -6.64 -16.20
CA LEU A 262 15.17 -7.42 -16.11
C LEU A 262 16.13 -7.11 -17.26
N VAL A 263 15.64 -7.19 -18.49
CA VAL A 263 16.44 -6.91 -19.70
C VAL A 263 16.88 -5.46 -19.75
N GLY A 264 15.95 -4.52 -19.52
CA GLY A 264 16.23 -3.10 -19.57
C GLY A 264 17.24 -2.64 -18.52
N CYS A 265 17.07 -3.06 -17.27
CA CYS A 265 18.02 -2.75 -16.19
C CYS A 265 19.41 -3.37 -16.45
N SER A 266 19.48 -4.60 -16.97
CA SER A 266 20.75 -5.24 -17.32
C SER A 266 21.50 -4.46 -18.41
N ILE A 267 20.83 -4.06 -19.49
CA ILE A 267 21.40 -3.21 -20.55
C ILE A 267 21.81 -1.85 -19.99
N SER A 268 21.00 -1.26 -19.13
CA SER A 268 21.27 0.02 -18.48
C SER A 268 22.52 -0.03 -17.58
N ILE A 269 22.73 -1.14 -16.85
CA ILE A 269 23.93 -1.38 -16.03
C ILE A 269 25.17 -1.40 -16.93
N VAL A 270 25.16 -2.21 -17.99
CA VAL A 270 26.30 -2.30 -18.92
C VAL A 270 26.59 -0.94 -19.55
N ALA A 271 25.58 -0.24 -20.03
CA ALA A 271 25.71 1.08 -20.64
C ALA A 271 26.31 2.12 -19.66
N SER A 272 25.83 2.13 -18.40
CA SER A 272 26.36 3.04 -17.37
C SER A 272 27.81 2.74 -17.02
N LEU A 273 28.18 1.45 -16.89
CA LEU A 273 29.56 1.04 -16.69
C LEU A 273 30.47 1.46 -17.84
N LEU A 274 30.02 1.26 -19.09
CA LEU A 274 30.78 1.70 -20.29
C LEU A 274 30.99 3.21 -20.27
N THR A 275 29.95 4.00 -19.97
CA THR A 275 30.08 5.47 -19.87
C THR A 275 31.13 5.87 -18.84
N ILE A 276 31.08 5.27 -17.65
CA ILE A 276 32.02 5.55 -16.57
C ILE A 276 33.45 5.17 -16.98
N LEU A 277 33.65 3.99 -17.58
CA LEU A 277 34.97 3.54 -18.05
C LEU A 277 35.53 4.44 -19.17
N LEU A 278 34.71 4.79 -20.17
CA LEU A 278 35.10 5.69 -21.26
C LEU A 278 35.51 7.08 -20.73
N HIS A 279 34.82 7.57 -19.70
CA HIS A 279 35.18 8.82 -19.07
C HIS A 279 36.56 8.75 -18.37
N PHE A 280 36.82 7.68 -17.61
CA PHE A 280 38.13 7.50 -16.94
C PHE A 280 39.28 7.31 -17.93
N GLN A 281 39.04 6.68 -19.09
CA GLN A 281 40.06 6.55 -20.15
C GLN A 281 40.35 7.87 -20.87
N SER A 282 39.37 8.76 -20.96
CA SER A 282 39.53 10.08 -21.55
C SER A 282 40.23 11.00 -20.55
N ARG A 283 41.56 11.10 -20.58
CA ARG A 283 42.41 11.94 -19.69
C ARG A 283 42.12 13.45 -19.77
N LYS A 284 41.08 13.89 -20.47
CA LYS A 284 40.67 15.31 -20.52
C LYS A 284 40.12 15.69 -19.14
N GLN A 285 40.62 16.79 -18.61
CA GLN A 285 40.15 17.40 -17.38
C GLN A 285 38.64 17.68 -17.54
N GLY A 286 37.81 16.91 -16.84
CA GLY A 286 36.37 16.95 -17.06
C GLY A 286 35.78 18.28 -16.59
N ASP A 287 35.00 18.91 -17.47
CA ASP A 287 34.15 20.04 -17.14
C ASP A 287 33.19 19.65 -16.02
N PHE A 288 32.76 20.65 -15.22
CA PHE A 288 31.80 20.41 -14.13
C PHE A 288 30.48 19.75 -14.63
N VAL A 289 30.07 19.98 -15.90
CA VAL A 289 28.92 19.36 -16.55
C VAL A 289 29.11 17.85 -16.67
N THR A 290 30.28 17.41 -17.10
CA THR A 290 30.62 15.99 -17.19
C THR A 290 30.63 15.32 -15.81
N CYS A 291 31.08 16.03 -14.76
CA CYS A 291 31.03 15.52 -13.40
C CYS A 291 29.58 15.29 -12.91
N ILE A 292 28.66 16.21 -13.18
CA ILE A 292 27.24 16.07 -12.84
C ILE A 292 26.65 14.84 -13.56
N HIS A 293 26.93 14.71 -14.86
CA HIS A 293 26.47 13.61 -15.68
C HIS A 293 27.00 12.25 -15.19
N MET A 294 28.27 12.17 -14.76
CA MET A 294 28.83 10.96 -14.17
C MET A 294 28.16 10.57 -12.85
N ASN A 295 27.87 11.55 -11.98
CA ASN A 295 27.15 11.27 -10.74
C ASN A 295 25.73 10.73 -11.00
N LEU A 296 25.05 11.24 -12.03
CA LEU A 296 23.76 10.70 -12.47
C LEU A 296 23.90 9.24 -12.92
N HIS A 297 24.91 8.89 -13.75
CA HIS A 297 25.18 7.51 -14.14
C HIS A 297 25.46 6.58 -12.96
N VAL A 298 26.26 7.04 -11.98
CA VAL A 298 26.55 6.26 -10.77
C VAL A 298 25.29 6.01 -9.96
N SER A 299 24.40 7.01 -9.81
CA SER A 299 23.13 6.85 -9.08
C SER A 299 22.18 5.88 -9.78
N VAL A 300 22.08 5.95 -11.10
CA VAL A 300 21.26 5.04 -11.92
C VAL A 300 21.83 3.61 -11.91
N LEU A 301 23.14 3.46 -11.96
CA LEU A 301 23.81 2.17 -11.82
C LEU A 301 23.48 1.52 -10.47
N LEU A 302 23.62 2.28 -9.37
CA LEU A 302 23.30 1.80 -8.03
C LEU A 302 21.82 1.39 -7.94
N LEU A 303 20.92 2.20 -8.50
CA LEU A 303 19.47 1.91 -8.52
C LEU A 303 19.17 0.59 -9.26
N ASN A 304 19.70 0.42 -10.48
CA ASN A 304 19.43 -0.77 -11.27
C ASN A 304 20.01 -2.05 -10.64
N VAL A 305 21.22 -1.99 -10.09
CA VAL A 305 21.86 -3.12 -9.41
C VAL A 305 21.06 -3.54 -8.18
N THR A 306 20.69 -2.59 -7.32
CA THR A 306 19.92 -2.88 -6.10
C THR A 306 18.51 -3.35 -6.42
N PHE A 307 17.88 -2.84 -7.49
CA PHE A 307 16.58 -3.28 -7.96
C PHE A 307 16.61 -4.74 -8.41
N LEU A 308 17.59 -5.15 -9.21
CA LEU A 308 17.73 -6.55 -9.67
C LEU A 308 18.08 -7.53 -8.53
N LEU A 309 18.78 -7.08 -7.50
CA LEU A 309 19.10 -7.89 -6.33
C LEU A 309 17.89 -8.07 -5.38
N SER A 310 16.94 -7.15 -5.39
CA SER A 310 15.80 -7.15 -4.46
C SER A 310 14.96 -8.43 -4.50
N PRO A 311 14.47 -8.94 -5.64
CA PRO A 311 13.71 -10.19 -5.68
C PRO A 311 14.57 -11.41 -5.33
N MET A 312 15.87 -11.40 -5.67
CA MET A 312 16.78 -12.51 -5.37
C MET A 312 16.99 -12.70 -3.86
N LEU A 313 17.18 -11.60 -3.11
CA LEU A 313 17.31 -11.65 -1.65
C LEU A 313 15.99 -11.95 -0.95
N ALA A 314 14.87 -11.47 -1.48
CA ALA A 314 13.56 -11.70 -0.89
C ALA A 314 13.11 -13.18 -0.98
N MET A 315 13.58 -13.93 -1.98
CA MET A 315 13.26 -15.35 -2.20
C MET A 315 14.25 -16.30 -1.51
N SER A 316 15.45 -15.84 -1.13
CA SER A 316 16.48 -16.65 -0.50
C SER A 316 16.18 -16.86 0.99
N ALA A 317 16.68 -17.97 1.59
CA ALA A 317 16.68 -18.21 3.03
C ALA A 317 17.69 -17.29 3.77
N VAL A 318 17.70 -16.01 3.42
CA VAL A 318 18.61 -14.98 3.93
C VAL A 318 17.95 -14.31 5.16
N PRO A 319 18.74 -13.87 6.17
CA PRO A 319 18.21 -13.17 7.32
C PRO A 319 17.36 -11.96 6.92
N GLU A 320 16.26 -11.75 7.61
CA GLU A 320 15.32 -10.63 7.37
C GLU A 320 16.02 -9.25 7.39
N SER A 321 17.11 -9.15 8.19
CA SER A 321 17.97 -7.97 8.26
C SER A 321 18.65 -7.63 6.93
N ALA A 322 19.02 -8.61 6.11
CA ALA A 322 19.65 -8.36 4.81
C ALA A 322 18.66 -7.75 3.81
N CYS A 323 17.41 -8.23 3.79
CA CYS A 323 16.35 -7.65 2.98
C CYS A 323 16.01 -6.22 3.43
N MET A 324 16.00 -5.95 4.75
CA MET A 324 15.81 -4.61 5.29
C MET A 324 16.90 -3.64 4.83
N VAL A 325 18.17 -4.05 4.92
CA VAL A 325 19.32 -3.23 4.47
C VAL A 325 19.25 -2.97 2.97
N LEU A 326 18.97 -4.00 2.17
CA LEU A 326 18.83 -3.83 0.71
C LEU A 326 17.66 -2.91 0.34
N ALA A 327 16.51 -3.01 1.02
CA ALA A 327 15.38 -2.12 0.83
C ALA A 327 15.74 -0.66 1.13
N ALA A 328 16.50 -0.41 2.19
CA ALA A 328 16.99 0.93 2.52
C ALA A 328 17.98 1.47 1.47
N ILE A 329 18.90 0.64 0.98
CA ILE A 329 19.85 1.01 -0.09
C ILE A 329 19.09 1.29 -1.40
N LEU A 330 18.10 0.47 -1.75
CA LEU A 330 17.27 0.67 -2.95
C LEU A 330 16.48 2.00 -2.87
N HIS A 331 15.89 2.29 -1.72
CA HIS A 331 15.21 3.58 -1.49
C HIS A 331 16.19 4.76 -1.58
N TYR A 332 17.36 4.66 -0.98
CA TYR A 332 18.44 5.65 -1.08
C TYR A 332 18.83 5.89 -2.55
N ALA A 333 19.11 4.82 -3.30
CA ALA A 333 19.51 4.91 -4.70
C ALA A 333 18.44 5.59 -5.57
N LEU A 334 17.17 5.30 -5.31
CA LEU A 334 16.04 5.95 -5.98
C LEU A 334 16.02 7.46 -5.70
N LEU A 335 16.09 7.87 -4.43
CA LEU A 335 16.10 9.29 -4.08
C LEU A 335 17.32 10.02 -4.64
N CYS A 336 18.50 9.38 -4.65
CA CYS A 336 19.72 9.93 -5.30
C CYS A 336 19.50 10.13 -6.79
N SER A 337 18.96 9.13 -7.49
CA SER A 337 18.69 9.22 -8.94
C SER A 337 17.74 10.37 -9.27
N LEU A 338 16.65 10.50 -8.51
CA LEU A 338 15.68 11.61 -8.66
C LEU A 338 16.34 12.98 -8.40
N THR A 339 17.18 13.07 -7.36
CA THR A 339 17.89 14.33 -7.04
C THR A 339 18.89 14.69 -8.14
N TRP A 340 19.67 13.73 -8.64
CA TRP A 340 20.64 13.98 -9.70
C TRP A 340 19.95 14.31 -11.04
N MET A 341 18.76 13.73 -11.33
CA MET A 341 17.93 14.15 -12.46
C MET A 341 17.51 15.63 -12.34
N ALA A 342 17.11 16.07 -11.14
CA ALA A 342 16.76 17.47 -10.92
C ALA A 342 17.98 18.41 -11.04
N ILE A 343 19.13 17.99 -10.52
CA ILE A 343 20.39 18.73 -10.61
C ILE A 343 20.83 18.88 -12.08
N GLU A 344 20.75 17.82 -12.87
CA GLU A 344 21.04 17.84 -14.30
C GLU A 344 20.12 18.80 -15.04
N GLY A 345 18.80 18.71 -14.81
CA GLY A 345 17.83 19.66 -15.36
C GLY A 345 18.13 21.10 -15.00
N PHE A 346 18.46 21.38 -13.74
CA PHE A 346 18.85 22.72 -13.28
C PHE A 346 20.13 23.22 -13.95
N ASN A 347 21.13 22.35 -14.11
CA ASN A 347 22.38 22.69 -14.80
C ASN A 347 22.12 23.06 -16.28
N LEU A 348 21.28 22.28 -16.97
CA LEU A 348 20.88 22.58 -18.34
C LEU A 348 20.15 23.94 -18.45
N TYR A 349 19.29 24.26 -17.47
CA TYR A 349 18.64 25.56 -17.41
C TYR A 349 19.67 26.70 -17.26
N LEU A 350 20.67 26.55 -16.38
CA LEU A 350 21.70 27.57 -16.19
C LEU A 350 22.52 27.79 -17.47
N LEU A 351 22.91 26.71 -18.15
CA LEU A 351 23.69 26.79 -19.39
C LEU A 351 22.94 27.52 -20.53
N LEU A 352 21.64 27.27 -20.68
CA LEU A 352 20.86 27.79 -21.81
C LEU A 352 20.26 29.17 -21.55
N VAL A 353 19.78 29.41 -20.33
CA VAL A 353 19.01 30.62 -20.02
C VAL A 353 19.87 31.71 -19.41
N ARG A 354 20.85 31.34 -18.63
CA ARG A 354 21.65 32.30 -17.86
C ARG A 354 22.96 32.70 -18.54
N VAL A 355 23.46 32.03 -19.56
CA VAL A 355 24.66 32.33 -20.40
C VAL A 355 25.83 33.07 -19.69
N TYR A 356 25.71 33.45 -18.45
CA TYR A 356 26.70 34.14 -17.65
C TYR A 356 27.42 33.18 -16.71
N ASN A 357 28.77 33.27 -16.68
CA ASN A 357 29.65 32.63 -15.70
C ASN A 357 29.23 32.96 -14.26
N VAL A 358 28.27 32.23 -13.72
CA VAL A 358 28.01 32.27 -12.27
C VAL A 358 29.11 31.49 -11.60
N TYR A 359 30.17 32.16 -11.21
CA TYR A 359 31.25 31.57 -10.44
C TYR A 359 30.74 31.24 -9.03
N ILE A 360 30.27 30.01 -8.83
CA ILE A 360 29.86 29.50 -7.51
C ILE A 360 31.10 28.75 -6.94
N HIS A 361 31.69 29.32 -5.92
CA HIS A 361 32.82 28.65 -5.23
C HIS A 361 32.40 27.26 -4.74
N ARG A 362 33.20 26.21 -5.11
CA ARG A 362 32.97 24.80 -4.82
C ARG A 362 31.58 24.29 -5.30
N TYR A 363 31.16 24.67 -6.49
CA TYR A 363 29.84 24.35 -7.05
C TYR A 363 29.55 22.84 -7.06
N VAL A 364 30.47 22.04 -7.61
CA VAL A 364 30.34 20.58 -7.69
C VAL A 364 30.21 19.95 -6.30
N LEU A 365 30.99 20.42 -5.31
CA LEU A 365 30.91 19.90 -3.95
C LEU A 365 29.52 20.13 -3.33
N LYS A 366 28.94 21.32 -3.53
CA LYS A 366 27.57 21.64 -3.05
C LYS A 366 26.53 20.76 -3.70
N LEU A 367 26.66 20.49 -5.00
CA LEU A 367 25.76 19.58 -5.73
C LEU A 367 25.92 18.13 -5.26
N CYS A 368 27.14 17.67 -4.97
CA CYS A 368 27.36 16.34 -4.40
C CYS A 368 26.74 16.19 -3.01
N VAL A 369 26.86 17.20 -2.15
CA VAL A 369 26.21 17.21 -0.83
C VAL A 369 24.68 17.18 -1.00
N LEU A 370 24.12 17.90 -1.95
CA LEU A 370 22.69 17.87 -2.24
C LEU A 370 22.27 16.50 -2.80
N GLY A 371 22.97 15.99 -3.84
CA GLY A 371 22.61 14.79 -4.58
C GLY A 371 22.75 13.49 -3.80
N TRP A 372 23.74 13.38 -2.93
CA TRP A 372 24.01 12.21 -2.11
C TRP A 372 23.64 12.39 -0.63
N GLY A 373 23.87 13.59 -0.08
CA GLY A 373 23.71 13.88 1.35
C GLY A 373 22.24 13.98 1.78
N VAL A 374 21.41 14.72 1.06
CA VAL A 374 19.98 14.88 1.42
C VAL A 374 19.26 13.53 1.41
N PRO A 375 19.37 12.69 0.36
CA PRO A 375 18.80 11.34 0.38
C PRO A 375 19.32 10.47 1.53
N ALA A 376 20.62 10.56 1.85
CA ALA A 376 21.21 9.80 2.95
C ALA A 376 20.60 10.19 4.30
N VAL A 377 20.46 11.48 4.58
CA VAL A 377 19.85 11.98 5.82
C VAL A 377 18.40 11.49 5.94
N LEU A 378 17.62 11.56 4.85
CA LEU A 378 16.21 11.09 4.86
C LEU A 378 16.11 9.60 5.19
N VAL A 379 16.91 8.75 4.54
CA VAL A 379 16.88 7.29 4.78
C VAL A 379 17.41 6.94 6.17
N LEU A 380 18.46 7.58 6.64
CA LEU A 380 19.03 7.37 7.99
C LEU A 380 18.04 7.81 9.08
N LEU A 381 17.32 8.92 8.90
CA LEU A 381 16.26 9.35 9.81
C LEU A 381 15.13 8.32 9.88
N LEU A 382 14.71 7.77 8.75
CA LEU A 382 13.70 6.71 8.73
C LEU A 382 14.17 5.46 9.47
N LEU A 383 15.40 5.02 9.24
CA LEU A 383 15.98 3.87 9.93
C LEU A 383 16.10 4.10 11.45
N ALA A 384 16.45 5.32 11.87
CA ALA A 384 16.57 5.67 13.28
C ALA A 384 15.22 5.75 13.98
N VAL A 385 14.19 6.29 13.32
CA VAL A 385 12.85 6.48 13.93
C VAL A 385 12.05 5.19 13.89
N LYS A 386 12.12 4.42 12.81
CA LYS A 386 11.29 3.23 12.60
C LYS A 386 11.92 2.26 11.60
N SER A 387 12.87 1.45 12.05
CA SER A 387 13.54 0.45 11.19
C SER A 387 12.58 -0.55 10.54
N SER A 388 11.44 -0.88 11.19
CA SER A 388 10.40 -1.79 10.67
C SER A 388 9.62 -1.27 9.44
N VAL A 389 9.99 -0.11 8.90
CA VAL A 389 9.41 0.42 7.64
C VAL A 389 9.95 -0.32 6.42
N TYR A 390 11.15 -0.92 6.52
CA TYR A 390 11.82 -1.67 5.46
C TYR A 390 11.73 -3.17 5.71
N GLY A 391 11.50 -3.96 4.66
CA GLY A 391 11.43 -5.42 4.78
C GLY A 391 11.02 -6.10 3.49
N SER A 392 10.66 -7.38 3.59
CA SER A 392 10.15 -8.17 2.47
C SER A 392 8.66 -7.91 2.25
N LEU A 393 8.33 -7.40 1.08
CA LEU A 393 6.96 -7.21 0.60
C LEU A 393 6.60 -8.37 -0.32
N SER A 394 5.67 -9.23 0.09
CA SER A 394 5.14 -10.32 -0.73
C SER A 394 3.90 -9.85 -1.49
N ILE A 395 3.92 -9.99 -2.80
CA ILE A 395 2.78 -9.77 -3.68
C ILE A 395 2.19 -11.13 -3.97
N SER A 396 1.08 -11.46 -3.26
CA SER A 396 0.36 -12.71 -3.46
C SER A 396 -0.43 -12.63 -4.76
N GLN A 397 -0.17 -13.55 -5.68
CA GLN A 397 -0.92 -13.71 -6.90
C GLN A 397 -1.80 -14.95 -6.78
N GLU A 398 -3.11 -14.75 -6.66
CA GLU A 398 -4.09 -15.83 -6.60
C GLU A 398 -4.49 -16.22 -8.03
N ASN A 399 -3.73 -17.14 -8.63
CA ASN A 399 -4.19 -17.89 -9.80
C ASN A 399 -4.59 -19.28 -9.31
N GLY A 400 -5.81 -19.70 -9.60
CA GLY A 400 -6.49 -20.87 -9.06
C GLY A 400 -5.79 -22.24 -9.13
N THR A 401 -4.52 -22.34 -9.56
CA THR A 401 -3.76 -23.61 -9.67
C THR A 401 -2.31 -23.56 -9.19
N ALA A 402 -1.69 -22.39 -9.02
CA ALA A 402 -0.35 -22.27 -8.43
C ALA A 402 -0.14 -20.87 -7.88
N SER A 403 0.03 -20.74 -6.56
CA SER A 403 0.43 -19.49 -5.90
C SER A 403 1.90 -19.21 -6.20
N GLN A 404 2.18 -18.34 -7.15
CA GLN A 404 3.51 -17.74 -7.29
C GLN A 404 3.57 -16.46 -6.46
N ASN A 405 4.18 -16.55 -5.29
CA ASN A 405 4.46 -15.40 -4.43
C ASN A 405 5.74 -14.72 -4.93
N ILE A 406 5.61 -13.53 -5.52
CA ILE A 406 6.77 -12.68 -5.82
C ILE A 406 7.03 -11.83 -4.60
N SER A 407 8.20 -12.01 -3.99
CA SER A 407 8.65 -11.20 -2.86
C SER A 407 9.73 -10.22 -3.32
N ILE A 408 9.68 -8.98 -2.84
CA ILE A 408 10.67 -7.93 -3.08
C ILE A 408 11.06 -7.26 -1.76
N CYS A 409 12.32 -6.85 -1.63
CA CYS A 409 12.76 -6.04 -0.50
C CYS A 409 12.41 -4.56 -0.77
N TRP A 410 11.45 -4.01 -0.01
CA TRP A 410 10.94 -2.66 -0.24
C TRP A 410 10.39 -2.01 1.04
N LEU A 411 9.78 -0.82 0.90
CA LEU A 411 9.04 -0.11 1.94
C LEU A 411 7.72 -0.82 2.24
N LEU A 412 7.52 -1.21 3.50
CA LEU A 412 6.29 -1.88 3.97
C LEU A 412 5.17 -0.90 4.30
N ASN A 413 5.50 0.34 4.67
CA ASN A 413 4.50 1.32 5.08
C ASN A 413 3.99 2.14 3.89
N PRO A 414 2.70 2.02 3.49
CA PRO A 414 2.14 2.71 2.32
C PRO A 414 2.14 4.23 2.47
N LYS A 415 2.00 4.80 3.67
CA LYS A 415 2.06 6.25 3.91
C LYS A 415 3.46 6.80 3.67
N VAL A 416 4.49 6.08 4.14
CA VAL A 416 5.90 6.45 3.91
C VAL A 416 6.23 6.35 2.42
N HIS A 417 5.79 5.30 1.74
CA HIS A 417 5.94 5.16 0.29
C HIS A 417 5.28 6.32 -0.46
N SER A 418 4.03 6.66 -0.14
CA SER A 418 3.31 7.76 -0.82
C SER A 418 4.01 9.11 -0.62
N VAL A 419 4.50 9.42 0.58
CA VAL A 419 5.14 10.72 0.86
C VAL A 419 6.56 10.77 0.29
N LEU A 420 7.41 9.76 0.57
CA LEU A 420 8.83 9.81 0.24
C LEU A 420 9.18 9.29 -1.16
N VAL A 421 8.37 8.42 -1.74
CA VAL A 421 8.61 7.96 -3.12
C VAL A 421 7.74 8.75 -4.09
N MET A 422 6.42 8.72 -3.93
CA MET A 422 5.50 9.40 -4.85
C MET A 422 5.58 10.93 -4.71
N GLY A 423 5.58 11.46 -3.48
CA GLY A 423 5.68 12.90 -3.23
C GLY A 423 7.01 13.48 -3.69
N TYR A 424 8.15 12.82 -3.36
CA TYR A 424 9.48 13.25 -3.80
C TYR A 424 9.63 13.13 -5.32
N GLY A 425 9.21 12.00 -5.91
CA GLY A 425 9.21 11.80 -7.37
C GLY A 425 8.32 12.82 -8.09
N GLY A 426 7.15 13.14 -7.55
CA GLY A 426 6.25 14.17 -8.08
C GLY A 426 6.85 15.58 -8.04
N LEU A 427 7.50 15.95 -6.94
CA LEU A 427 8.17 17.24 -6.79
C LEU A 427 9.33 17.39 -7.78
N THR A 428 10.17 16.36 -7.92
CA THR A 428 11.28 16.37 -8.89
C THR A 428 10.80 16.40 -10.33
N SER A 429 9.71 15.67 -10.66
CA SER A 429 9.08 15.72 -11.99
C SER A 429 8.50 17.09 -12.29
N LEU A 430 7.78 17.68 -11.36
CA LEU A 430 7.23 19.05 -11.51
C LEU A 430 8.35 20.06 -11.74
N PHE A 431 9.43 19.98 -10.96
CA PHE A 431 10.61 20.82 -11.14
C PHE A 431 11.19 20.67 -12.55
N ASN A 432 11.40 19.44 -13.02
CA ASN A 432 11.93 19.17 -14.36
C ASN A 432 11.00 19.64 -15.47
N LEU A 433 9.67 19.54 -15.31
CA LEU A 433 8.69 20.09 -16.26
C LEU A 433 8.74 21.63 -16.34
N VAL A 434 8.92 22.29 -15.20
CA VAL A 434 9.11 23.75 -15.15
C VAL A 434 10.40 24.15 -15.87
N VAL A 435 11.49 23.42 -15.61
CA VAL A 435 12.78 23.62 -16.30
C VAL A 435 12.63 23.43 -17.81
N LEU A 436 11.96 22.35 -18.24
CA LEU A 436 11.67 22.08 -19.65
C LEU A 436 10.89 23.23 -20.30
N ALA A 437 9.83 23.73 -19.64
CA ALA A 437 9.05 24.85 -20.15
C ALA A 437 9.89 26.13 -20.33
N ARG A 438 10.79 26.42 -19.35
CA ARG A 438 11.71 27.55 -19.42
C ARG A 438 12.75 27.42 -20.53
N VAL A 439 13.31 26.22 -20.71
CA VAL A 439 14.24 25.91 -21.78
C VAL A 439 13.56 26.08 -23.15
N LEU A 440 12.34 25.52 -23.33
CA LEU A 440 11.57 25.69 -24.56
C LEU A 440 11.27 27.16 -24.86
N GLN A 441 10.91 27.97 -23.85
CA GLN A 441 10.70 29.42 -24.04
C GLN A 441 11.98 30.13 -24.48
N ALA A 442 13.12 29.76 -23.88
CA ALA A 442 14.41 30.33 -24.25
C ALA A 442 14.78 29.95 -25.69
N LEU A 443 14.60 28.68 -26.09
CA LEU A 443 14.86 28.20 -27.45
C LEU A 443 13.95 28.88 -28.48
N ARG A 444 12.67 29.10 -28.20
CA ARG A 444 11.77 29.86 -29.09
C ARG A 444 12.26 31.29 -29.31
N LYS A 445 12.67 31.98 -28.24
CA LYS A 445 13.24 33.33 -28.34
C LYS A 445 14.54 33.39 -29.13
N LEU A 446 15.42 32.38 -28.95
CA LEU A 446 16.66 32.26 -29.71
C LEU A 446 16.36 32.02 -31.20
N ARG A 447 15.43 31.13 -31.51
CA ARG A 447 15.02 30.82 -32.91
C ARG A 447 14.41 32.04 -33.62
N GLU A 448 13.66 32.87 -32.89
CA GLU A 448 13.12 34.14 -33.44
C GLU A 448 14.23 35.16 -33.76
N ARG A 449 15.29 35.21 -32.93
CA ARG A 449 16.47 36.07 -33.14
C ARG A 449 17.43 35.52 -34.23
N GLU A 450 17.49 34.16 -34.35
CA GLU A 450 18.44 33.44 -35.20
C GLU A 450 17.96 33.19 -36.65
N LYS A 451 16.93 33.84 -37.15
CA LYS A 451 16.72 33.89 -38.60
C LYS A 451 17.99 34.41 -39.34
N ALA A 452 19.00 34.87 -38.58
CA ALA A 452 20.30 35.36 -39.07
C ALA A 452 21.52 34.53 -38.68
N MET A 453 21.44 33.49 -37.80
CA MET A 453 22.62 32.74 -37.33
C MET A 453 22.36 31.22 -37.22
N GLY A 454 22.94 30.51 -38.07
CA GLY A 454 23.48 29.15 -38.14
C GLY A 454 22.73 27.97 -37.51
N ALA A 455 22.64 26.88 -38.31
CA ALA A 455 22.10 25.54 -38.02
C ALA A 455 22.71 24.86 -36.75
N ARG A 456 23.80 25.36 -36.18
CA ARG A 456 24.51 24.77 -35.02
C ARG A 456 23.73 24.94 -33.73
N ALA A 457 23.32 26.17 -33.38
CA ALA A 457 22.59 26.46 -32.15
C ALA A 457 21.22 25.75 -32.07
N CYS A 458 20.56 25.55 -33.22
CA CYS A 458 19.31 24.78 -33.28
C CYS A 458 19.51 23.28 -32.96
N ARG A 459 20.64 22.69 -33.36
CA ARG A 459 20.97 21.28 -33.10
C ARG A 459 21.31 21.04 -31.63
N ASP A 460 22.11 21.92 -31.02
CA ASP A 460 22.46 21.82 -29.61
C ASP A 460 21.23 21.95 -28.72
N ALA A 461 20.36 22.88 -29.10
CA ALA A 461 19.06 23.05 -28.49
C ALA A 461 18.17 21.79 -28.55
N ILE A 462 18.12 21.08 -29.67
CA ILE A 462 17.35 19.84 -29.82
C ILE A 462 17.92 18.72 -28.96
N THR A 463 19.23 18.61 -28.82
CA THR A 463 19.87 17.58 -28.02
C THR A 463 19.62 17.79 -26.52
N VAL A 464 19.74 19.03 -26.06
CA VAL A 464 19.40 19.42 -24.69
C VAL A 464 17.92 19.19 -24.41
N LEU A 465 17.07 19.54 -25.37
CA LEU A 465 15.62 19.28 -25.28
C LEU A 465 15.33 17.77 -25.13
N GLY A 466 15.99 16.92 -25.91
CA GLY A 466 15.83 15.47 -25.82
C GLY A 466 16.14 14.92 -24.43
N LEU A 467 17.26 15.36 -23.84
CA LEU A 467 17.63 14.94 -22.48
C LEU A 467 16.65 15.46 -21.43
N THR A 468 16.21 16.72 -21.53
CA THR A 468 15.29 17.33 -20.58
C THR A 468 13.90 16.68 -20.66
N VAL A 469 13.44 16.32 -21.87
CA VAL A 469 12.20 15.55 -22.05
C VAL A 469 12.33 14.17 -21.41
N LEU A 470 13.44 13.49 -21.62
CA LEU A 470 13.69 12.18 -21.01
C LEU A 470 13.69 12.27 -19.47
N LEU A 471 14.36 13.26 -18.90
CA LEU A 471 14.41 13.49 -17.44
C LEU A 471 13.05 13.85 -16.82
N GLY A 472 12.23 14.66 -17.54
CA GLY A 472 10.96 15.18 -17.01
C GLY A 472 9.79 14.23 -17.16
N THR A 473 9.76 13.40 -18.23
CA THR A 473 8.56 12.62 -18.59
C THR A 473 8.50 11.25 -17.94
N THR A 474 9.63 10.64 -17.59
CA THR A 474 9.64 9.27 -17.05
C THR A 474 8.82 9.11 -15.78
N TRP A 475 8.98 10.03 -14.83
CA TRP A 475 8.22 10.00 -13.57
C TRP A 475 6.86 10.69 -13.65
N ALA A 476 6.67 11.64 -14.58
CA ALA A 476 5.35 12.21 -14.82
C ALA A 476 4.34 11.14 -15.26
N LEU A 477 4.78 10.11 -16.02
CA LEU A 477 3.95 9.00 -16.41
C LEU A 477 3.34 8.24 -15.22
N ALA A 478 4.02 8.18 -14.07
CA ALA A 478 3.50 7.50 -12.86
C ALA A 478 2.19 8.11 -12.34
N PHE A 479 1.90 9.39 -12.68
CA PHE A 479 0.70 10.09 -12.22
C PHE A 479 -0.49 9.99 -13.18
N PHE A 480 -0.33 9.38 -14.35
CA PHE A 480 -1.38 9.22 -15.37
C PHE A 480 -2.05 7.84 -15.36
N SER A 481 -2.28 7.27 -14.17
CA SER A 481 -2.83 5.91 -13.97
C SER A 481 -4.36 5.91 -13.96
N PHE A 482 -5.02 6.25 -15.09
CA PHE A 482 -6.47 6.33 -15.17
C PHE A 482 -7.06 5.44 -16.26
N GLY A 483 -8.02 4.59 -15.90
CA GLY A 483 -8.87 3.84 -16.84
C GLY A 483 -8.12 3.15 -17.97
N ILE A 484 -8.46 3.47 -19.21
CA ILE A 484 -7.87 2.87 -20.43
C ILE A 484 -6.39 3.21 -20.63
N PHE A 485 -5.89 4.25 -19.99
CA PHE A 485 -4.48 4.66 -20.09
C PHE A 485 -3.55 3.90 -19.14
N LEU A 486 -4.09 3.13 -18.19
CA LEU A 486 -3.31 2.38 -17.21
C LEU A 486 -2.32 1.41 -17.87
N LEU A 487 -2.76 0.64 -18.85
CA LEU A 487 -1.95 -0.36 -19.51
C LEU A 487 -0.78 0.25 -20.32
N PRO A 488 -1.01 1.14 -21.31
CA PRO A 488 0.08 1.77 -22.05
C PRO A 488 1.00 2.60 -21.13
N GLN A 489 0.48 3.27 -20.10
CA GLN A 489 1.27 4.02 -19.14
C GLN A 489 2.24 3.10 -18.36
N LEU A 490 1.77 1.94 -17.91
CA LEU A 490 2.56 0.98 -17.15
C LEU A 490 3.74 0.45 -17.99
N PHE A 491 3.50 0.08 -19.25
CA PHE A 491 4.55 -0.36 -20.16
C PHE A 491 5.54 0.76 -20.48
N LEU A 492 5.06 1.95 -20.81
CA LEU A 492 5.92 3.10 -21.11
C LEU A 492 6.78 3.48 -19.90
N PHE A 493 6.16 3.54 -18.70
CA PHE A 493 6.89 3.81 -17.45
C PHE A 493 7.99 2.78 -17.21
N THR A 494 7.68 1.49 -17.38
CA THR A 494 8.64 0.39 -17.18
C THR A 494 9.77 0.47 -18.20
N ILE A 495 9.48 0.66 -19.48
CA ILE A 495 10.49 0.76 -20.54
C ILE A 495 11.41 1.97 -20.29
N PHE A 496 10.84 3.17 -20.15
CA PHE A 496 11.67 4.38 -19.99
C PHE A 496 12.54 4.34 -18.74
N ASN A 497 12.04 3.84 -17.61
CA ASN A 497 12.85 3.76 -16.40
C ASN A 497 13.88 2.63 -16.46
N SER A 498 13.56 1.46 -17.00
CA SER A 498 14.50 0.33 -17.09
C SER A 498 15.65 0.63 -18.06
N PHE A 499 15.37 1.27 -19.19
CA PHE A 499 16.39 1.64 -20.19
C PHE A 499 17.00 3.02 -19.97
N TYR A 500 16.71 3.70 -18.88
CA TYR A 500 17.14 5.07 -18.65
C TYR A 500 18.66 5.27 -18.77
N GLY A 501 19.47 4.41 -18.13
CA GLY A 501 20.93 4.46 -18.24
C GLY A 501 21.44 4.21 -19.67
N PHE A 502 20.77 3.39 -20.45
CA PHE A 502 21.09 3.19 -21.86
C PHE A 502 20.81 4.45 -22.70
N PHE A 503 19.69 5.13 -22.49
CA PHE A 503 19.40 6.39 -23.18
C PHE A 503 20.41 7.49 -22.81
N LEU A 504 20.83 7.55 -21.55
CA LEU A 504 21.90 8.46 -21.11
C LEU A 504 23.23 8.15 -21.80
N PHE A 505 23.57 6.86 -21.98
CA PHE A 505 24.77 6.43 -22.70
C PHE A 505 24.73 6.85 -24.18
N LEU A 506 23.60 6.65 -24.86
CA LEU A 506 23.42 7.09 -26.24
C LEU A 506 23.60 8.60 -26.37
N TRP A 507 23.06 9.36 -25.45
CA TRP A 507 23.26 10.80 -25.40
C TRP A 507 24.73 11.18 -25.19
N PHE A 508 25.42 10.52 -24.25
CA PHE A 508 26.84 10.71 -24.02
C PHE A 508 27.69 10.43 -25.26
N CYS A 509 27.44 9.33 -25.96
CA CYS A 509 28.12 8.99 -27.20
C CYS A 509 27.89 10.04 -28.28
N THR A 510 26.65 10.51 -28.48
CA THR A 510 26.35 11.57 -29.43
C THR A 510 27.06 12.88 -29.13
N GLN A 511 27.16 13.26 -27.88
CA GLN A 511 27.91 14.47 -27.48
C GLN A 511 29.41 14.31 -27.76
N ARG A 512 29.98 13.16 -27.42
CA ARG A 512 31.40 12.87 -27.64
C ARG A 512 31.76 12.88 -29.12
N CYS A 513 31.01 12.18 -29.98
CA CYS A 513 31.22 12.20 -31.42
C CYS A 513 31.16 13.61 -32.03
N ARG A 514 30.29 14.46 -31.50
CA ARG A 514 30.19 15.86 -31.92
C ARG A 514 31.42 16.67 -31.55
N THR A 515 31.86 16.57 -30.30
CA THR A 515 33.05 17.30 -29.81
C THR A 515 34.31 16.88 -30.58
N GLU A 516 34.41 15.60 -30.93
CA GLU A 516 35.51 15.08 -31.75
C GLU A 516 35.43 15.61 -33.20
N ALA A 517 34.25 15.61 -33.82
CA ALA A 517 34.04 16.16 -35.19
C ALA A 517 34.26 17.69 -35.24
N GLU A 518 33.91 18.44 -34.21
CA GLU A 518 34.13 19.88 -34.13
C GLU A 518 35.63 20.18 -33.97
N ALA A 519 36.35 19.41 -33.13
CA ALA A 519 37.80 19.53 -32.99
C ALA A 519 38.55 19.21 -34.28
N GLU A 520 38.12 18.20 -35.05
CA GLU A 520 38.69 17.87 -36.35
C GLU A 520 38.45 18.97 -37.39
N ALA A 521 37.24 19.57 -37.37
CA ALA A 521 36.89 20.67 -38.28
C ALA A 521 37.68 21.94 -37.99
N GLU A 522 37.93 22.26 -36.70
CA GLU A 522 38.75 23.38 -36.28
C GLU A 522 40.23 23.16 -36.68
N ALA A 523 40.78 21.96 -36.44
CA ALA A 523 42.13 21.60 -36.85
C ALA A 523 42.33 21.65 -38.38
N GLY A 524 41.30 21.20 -39.13
CA GLY A 524 41.30 21.31 -40.59
C GLY A 524 41.34 22.77 -41.07
N THR A 525 40.54 23.63 -40.44
CA THR A 525 40.45 25.06 -40.77
C THR A 525 41.76 25.82 -40.45
N GLU A 526 42.43 25.48 -39.31
CA GLU A 526 43.75 26.02 -38.98
C GLU A 526 44.84 25.56 -39.96
N MET A 527 44.79 24.32 -40.42
CA MET A 527 45.76 23.80 -41.37
C MET A 527 45.60 24.43 -42.78
N ASP A 528 44.38 24.68 -43.21
CA ASP A 528 44.08 25.39 -44.47
C ASP A 528 44.46 26.89 -44.37
N ALA A 529 44.24 27.54 -43.23
CA ALA A 529 44.67 28.90 -42.99
C ALA A 529 46.22 29.03 -42.98
N PHE A 530 46.92 28.05 -42.40
CA PHE A 530 48.39 27.99 -42.38
C PHE A 530 48.95 27.73 -43.78
N SER A 531 48.36 26.81 -44.55
CA SER A 531 48.70 26.53 -45.93
C SER A 531 48.52 27.73 -46.85
N SER A 532 47.39 28.46 -46.71
CA SER A 532 47.14 29.66 -47.51
C SER A 532 48.06 30.83 -47.18
N SER A 533 48.55 30.94 -45.94
CA SER A 533 49.52 31.97 -45.52
C SER A 533 50.95 31.71 -46.05
N GLN A 534 51.31 30.43 -46.34
CA GLN A 534 52.60 30.09 -46.94
C GLN A 534 52.64 30.30 -48.47
N VAL A 535 51.48 30.36 -49.12
CA VAL A 535 51.39 30.60 -50.57
C VAL A 535 51.47 32.08 -50.92
N VAL A 536 51.35 32.97 -49.94
CA VAL A 536 51.39 34.45 -50.13
C VAL A 536 52.77 35.06 -49.80
N GLN A 537 53.77 34.26 -49.41
CA GLN A 537 55.18 34.65 -49.36
C GLN A 537 55.93 34.09 -50.56
#